data_e4fc214692fab775fe2e80afd0686d9e
#
_entry.id   e4fc214692fab775fe2e80afd0686d9e
#
_cell.length_a   1.000
_cell.length_b   1.000
_cell.length_c   1.000
_cell.angle_alpha   90.00
_cell.angle_beta   90.00
_cell.angle_gamma   90.00
#
_symmetry.space_group_name_H-M   'P 1'
#
loop_
_entity.id
_entity.type
_entity.pdbx_description
1 polymer ?
#
loop_
_entity_poly.entity_id
_entity_poly.type
_entity_poly.pdbx_seq_one_letter_code
_entity_poly.pdbx_strand_id
1 'polypeptide(L)'
;MIQGEQVQDSELSTQAVIYLGPSSMSLMVAEVVQDRIRLLDFLQQPVPMARDIFRFHRISRHTMDRCVQIIGDYLEILKEYGAGSKLSVRFMISNIISEADNVDVFV
;
A
#
# COMPACT_ATOMS: atom_id res chain seq x y z
N MET A 1 -27.41 -23.50 2.44
CA MET A 1 -27.46 -23.00 3.06
C MET A 1 -27.51 -21.71 3.09
N ILE A 2 -28.29 -21.19 3.31
CA ILE A 2 -28.45 -19.99 3.29
C ILE A 2 -27.70 -19.24 4.12
N GLN A 3 -27.54 -19.61 5.24
CA GLN A 3 -26.81 -18.85 5.99
C GLN A 3 -25.47 -18.80 5.50
N GLY A 4 -25.07 -19.71 4.70
CA GLY A 4 -23.84 -19.60 4.11
C GLY A 4 -23.67 -18.38 3.33
N GLU A 5 -24.71 -18.01 2.63
CA GLU A 5 -24.63 -16.88 1.83
C GLU A 5 -24.42 -15.64 2.60
N GLN A 6 -25.14 -15.47 3.67
CA GLN A 6 -24.95 -14.33 4.45
C GLN A 6 -23.66 -14.30 5.14
N VAL A 7 -23.18 -15.46 5.57
CA VAL A 7 -21.91 -15.49 6.24
C VAL A 7 -20.83 -15.19 5.23
N GLN A 8 -20.98 -15.61 3.98
CA GLN A 8 -20.00 -15.29 3.00
C GLN A 8 -19.91 -13.81 2.76
N ASP A 9 -21.02 -13.14 2.72
CA ASP A 9 -20.99 -11.70 2.52
C ASP A 9 -20.28 -11.02 3.65
N SER A 10 -20.45 -11.47 4.87
CA SER A 10 -19.79 -10.84 5.99
C SER A 10 -18.33 -11.24 6.08
N GLU A 11 -17.95 -12.37 5.47
CA GLU A 11 -16.58 -12.80 5.50
C GLU A 11 -15.78 -12.30 4.31
N LEU A 12 -16.46 -11.88 3.26
CA LEU A 12 -15.77 -11.36 2.10
C LEU A 12 -15.24 -9.98 2.39
N SER A 13 -13.96 -9.80 2.29
CA SER A 13 -13.37 -8.49 2.49
C SER A 13 -12.30 -8.26 1.45
N THR A 14 -12.13 -7.00 1.07
CA THR A 14 -11.06 -6.60 0.19
C THR A 14 -9.99 -5.96 1.05
N GLN A 15 -8.78 -6.39 0.86
CA GLN A 15 -7.65 -5.88 1.63
C GLN A 15 -6.61 -5.33 0.69
N ALA A 16 -6.05 -4.20 1.05
CA ALA A 16 -5.02 -3.58 0.26
C ALA A 16 -3.82 -3.27 1.14
N VAL A 17 -2.64 -3.42 0.58
CA VAL A 17 -1.40 -3.08 1.25
C VAL A 17 -0.62 -2.15 0.34
N ILE A 18 -0.22 -1.00 0.85
CA ILE A 18 0.69 -0.11 0.18
C ILE A 18 2.03 -0.28 0.89
N TYR A 19 3.05 -0.72 0.16
CA TYR A 19 4.35 -0.97 0.73
C TYR A 19 5.38 -0.03 0.13
N LEU A 20 6.07 0.71 0.98
CA LEU A 20 7.16 1.58 0.57
C LEU A 20 8.46 0.86 0.86
N GLY A 21 9.08 0.35 -0.19
CA GLY A 21 10.32 -0.38 -0.10
C GLY A 21 11.51 0.50 -0.39
N PRO A 22 12.71 -0.08 -0.45
CA PRO A 22 13.92 0.68 -0.69
C PRO A 22 14.01 1.26 -2.10
N SER A 23 13.38 0.65 -3.07
CA SER A 23 13.50 1.10 -4.45
C SER A 23 12.16 1.21 -5.19
N SER A 24 11.06 0.91 -4.52
CA SER A 24 9.75 0.97 -5.17
C SER A 24 8.65 1.12 -4.15
N MET A 25 7.50 1.57 -4.63
CA MET A 25 6.28 1.58 -3.82
C MET A 25 5.28 0.70 -4.53
N SER A 26 4.66 -0.22 -3.81
CA SER A 26 3.72 -1.18 -4.38
C SER A 26 2.34 -1.05 -3.78
N LEU A 27 1.36 -1.41 -4.56
CA LEU A 27 -0.01 -1.58 -4.11
C LEU A 27 -0.42 -3.00 -4.43
N MET A 28 -0.89 -3.73 -3.42
CA MET A 28 -1.42 -5.06 -3.62
C MET A 28 -2.86 -5.05 -3.13
N VAL A 29 -3.78 -5.53 -3.94
CA VAL A 29 -5.19 -5.62 -3.56
C VAL A 29 -5.60 -7.09 -3.64
N ALA A 30 -6.18 -7.59 -2.58
CA ALA A 30 -6.59 -8.99 -2.51
C ALA A 30 -7.97 -9.12 -1.89
N GLU A 31 -8.65 -10.15 -2.29
CA GLU A 31 -9.94 -10.48 -1.76
C GLU A 31 -9.74 -11.65 -0.81
N VAL A 32 -10.27 -11.54 0.39
CA VAL A 32 -10.12 -12.58 1.39
C VAL A 32 -11.50 -13.13 1.71
N VAL A 33 -11.67 -14.43 1.50
CA VAL A 33 -12.91 -15.10 1.80
C VAL A 33 -12.56 -16.34 2.61
N GLN A 34 -12.96 -16.37 3.84
CA GLN A 34 -12.62 -17.44 4.78
C GLN A 34 -11.10 -17.54 4.83
N ASP A 35 -10.52 -18.65 4.48
CA ASP A 35 -9.08 -18.81 4.54
C ASP A 35 -8.42 -18.63 3.17
N ARG A 36 -9.16 -18.17 2.19
CA ARG A 36 -8.61 -18.06 0.85
C ARG A 36 -8.30 -16.63 0.53
N ILE A 37 -7.18 -16.42 -0.15
CA ILE A 37 -6.75 -15.12 -0.60
C ILE A 37 -6.66 -15.15 -2.10
N ARG A 38 -7.27 -14.18 -2.75
CA ARG A 38 -7.22 -14.07 -4.19
C ARG A 38 -6.68 -12.71 -4.54
N LEU A 39 -5.55 -12.69 -5.24
CA LEU A 39 -4.95 -11.43 -5.66
C LEU A 39 -5.79 -10.81 -6.76
N LEU A 40 -6.20 -9.58 -6.57
CA LEU A 40 -6.99 -8.85 -7.55
C LEU A 40 -6.14 -7.91 -8.38
N ASP A 41 -5.13 -7.31 -7.77
CA ASP A 41 -4.32 -6.33 -8.48
C ASP A 41 -2.96 -6.16 -7.79
N PHE A 42 -1.94 -5.85 -8.57
CA PHE A 42 -0.63 -5.56 -8.06
C PHE A 42 0.02 -4.50 -8.94
N LEU A 43 0.40 -3.38 -8.34
CA LEU A 43 1.02 -2.28 -9.04
C LEU A 43 2.31 -1.91 -8.34
N GLN A 44 3.28 -1.45 -9.09
CA GLN A 44 4.57 -1.10 -8.53
C GLN A 44 5.15 0.08 -9.30
N GLN A 45 5.69 1.05 -8.57
CA GLN A 45 6.31 2.24 -9.14
C GLN A 45 7.68 2.42 -8.54
N PRO A 46 8.69 2.77 -9.32
CA PRO A 46 10.03 2.96 -8.77
C PRO A 46 10.12 4.23 -7.94
N VAL A 47 10.82 4.15 -6.82
CA VAL A 47 11.09 5.28 -5.94
C VAL A 47 12.52 5.15 -5.45
N PRO A 48 13.38 6.16 -5.63
CA PRO A 48 14.80 6.03 -5.28
C PRO A 48 15.06 6.28 -3.80
N MET A 49 14.37 5.56 -2.93
CA MET A 49 14.45 5.78 -1.49
C MET A 49 15.82 5.40 -0.94
N ALA A 50 16.28 4.19 -1.26
CA ALA A 50 17.57 3.72 -0.76
C ALA A 50 18.70 4.59 -1.28
N ARG A 51 18.62 5.01 -2.55
CA ARG A 51 19.67 5.85 -3.13
C ARG A 51 19.78 7.17 -2.38
N ASP A 52 18.66 7.79 -2.05
CA ASP A 52 18.65 9.04 -1.31
C ASP A 52 19.31 8.86 0.05
N ILE A 53 18.92 7.80 0.76
CA ILE A 53 19.42 7.56 2.11
C ILE A 53 20.91 7.24 2.09
N PHE A 54 21.36 6.41 1.15
CA PHE A 54 22.75 6.09 1.06
C PHE A 54 23.63 7.29 0.66
N ARG A 55 23.12 8.15 -0.22
CA ARG A 55 23.91 9.28 -0.69
C ARG A 55 23.86 10.48 0.24
N PHE A 56 22.66 10.75 0.78
CA PHE A 56 22.44 12.02 1.48
C PHE A 56 22.02 11.84 2.92
N HIS A 57 21.82 10.61 3.37
CA HIS A 57 21.31 10.28 4.71
C HIS A 57 19.95 10.94 4.96
N ARG A 58 19.24 11.31 3.91
CA ARG A 58 17.93 11.93 4.03
C ARG A 58 17.15 11.69 2.75
N ILE A 59 15.84 11.79 2.87
CA ILE A 59 14.95 11.63 1.74
C ILE A 59 14.83 12.98 1.03
N SER A 60 15.07 13.03 -0.28
CA SER A 60 15.01 14.27 -1.02
C SER A 60 13.57 14.73 -1.17
N ARG A 61 13.38 16.04 -1.38
CA ARG A 61 12.06 16.58 -1.60
C ARG A 61 11.40 15.96 -2.82
N HIS A 62 12.18 15.76 -3.86
CA HIS A 62 11.69 15.15 -5.09
C HIS A 62 11.15 13.76 -4.83
N THR A 63 11.85 12.95 -4.03
CA THR A 63 11.41 11.61 -3.68
C THR A 63 10.17 11.65 -2.82
N MET A 64 10.07 12.58 -1.87
CA MET A 64 8.88 12.74 -1.06
C MET A 64 7.67 13.09 -1.92
N ASP A 65 7.84 14.04 -2.85
CA ASP A 65 6.76 14.46 -3.72
C ASP A 65 6.28 13.31 -4.60
N ARG A 66 7.22 12.50 -5.07
CA ARG A 66 6.87 11.35 -5.88
C ARG A 66 6.09 10.32 -5.05
N CYS A 67 6.50 10.10 -3.81
CA CYS A 67 5.79 9.17 -2.95
C CYS A 67 4.36 9.65 -2.70
N VAL A 68 4.18 10.93 -2.43
CA VAL A 68 2.86 11.48 -2.19
C VAL A 68 1.98 11.33 -3.42
N GLN A 69 2.54 11.55 -4.60
CA GLN A 69 1.80 11.40 -5.84
C GLN A 69 1.38 9.96 -6.05
N ILE A 70 2.30 9.02 -5.84
CA ILE A 70 1.99 7.60 -6.00
C ILE A 70 0.92 7.15 -5.02
N ILE A 71 1.01 7.58 -3.76
CA ILE A 71 0.01 7.24 -2.77
C ILE A 71 -1.35 7.80 -3.20
N GLY A 72 -1.38 9.02 -3.69
CA GLY A 72 -2.62 9.61 -4.19
C GLY A 72 -3.23 8.80 -5.32
N ASP A 73 -2.40 8.34 -6.25
CA ASP A 73 -2.86 7.52 -7.37
C ASP A 73 -3.38 6.17 -6.88
N TYR A 74 -2.70 5.57 -5.91
CA TYR A 74 -3.13 4.29 -5.37
C TYR A 74 -4.45 4.43 -4.60
N LEU A 75 -4.61 5.51 -3.86
CA LEU A 75 -5.85 5.75 -3.13
C LEU A 75 -7.02 5.97 -4.10
N GLU A 76 -6.74 6.59 -5.24
CA GLU A 76 -7.77 6.78 -6.24
C GLU A 76 -8.22 5.43 -6.82
N ILE A 77 -7.29 4.53 -7.08
CA ILE A 77 -7.59 3.18 -7.53
C ILE A 77 -8.41 2.45 -6.47
N LEU A 78 -8.04 2.61 -5.20
CA LEU A 78 -8.72 1.92 -4.12
C LEU A 78 -10.16 2.37 -3.91
N LYS A 79 -10.51 3.57 -4.35
CA LYS A 79 -11.89 4.02 -4.27
C LYS A 79 -12.82 3.09 -5.02
N GLU A 80 -12.37 2.56 -6.14
CA GLU A 80 -13.20 1.66 -6.92
C GLU A 80 -13.40 0.34 -6.20
N TYR A 81 -12.40 -0.12 -5.48
CA TYR A 81 -12.50 -1.36 -4.74
C TYR A 81 -13.35 -1.20 -3.48
N GLY A 82 -13.42 0.01 -2.95
CA GLY A 82 -14.18 0.27 -1.75
C GLY A 82 -15.67 0.42 -1.99
N ALA A 83 -16.08 0.65 -3.23
CA ALA A 83 -17.48 0.86 -3.53
C ALA A 83 -18.27 -0.43 -3.34
N GLY A 84 -19.18 -0.46 -2.43
CA GLY A 84 -20.05 -1.60 -2.22
C GLY A 84 -19.45 -2.78 -1.48
N SER A 85 -18.27 -2.65 -0.92
CA SER A 85 -17.66 -3.75 -0.18
C SER A 85 -16.79 -3.20 0.94
N LYS A 86 -16.39 -4.08 1.84
CA LYS A 86 -15.50 -3.69 2.91
C LYS A 86 -14.10 -3.64 2.36
N LEU A 87 -13.42 -2.57 2.62
CA LEU A 87 -12.03 -2.38 2.20
C LEU A 87 -11.19 -1.99 3.40
N SER A 88 -10.11 -2.71 3.63
CA SER A 88 -9.11 -2.35 4.62
C SER A 88 -7.82 -2.01 3.92
N VAL A 89 -7.18 -0.93 4.30
CA VAL A 89 -5.92 -0.51 3.69
C VAL A 89 -4.86 -0.45 4.78
N ARG A 90 -3.70 -1.06 4.52
CA ARG A 90 -2.57 -1.02 5.44
C ARG A 90 -1.38 -0.44 4.73
N PHE A 91 -0.58 0.29 5.49
CA PHE A 91 0.68 0.83 4.99
C PHE A 91 1.83 0.10 5.66
N MET A 92 2.81 -0.30 4.87
CA MET A 92 4.02 -0.93 5.38
C MET A 92 5.22 -0.18 4.82
N ILE A 93 6.23 0.01 5.65
CA ILE A 93 7.38 0.81 5.29
C ILE A 93 8.64 0.01 5.59
N SER A 94 9.59 0.05 4.66
CA SER A 94 10.87 -0.65 4.82
C SER A 94 11.68 -0.04 5.95
N ASN A 95 12.43 -0.87 6.66
CA ASN A 95 13.27 -0.42 7.76
C ASN A 95 14.32 0.59 7.35
N ILE A 96 14.76 0.57 6.10
CA ILE A 96 15.80 1.48 5.66
C ILE A 96 15.37 2.93 5.77
N ILE A 97 14.08 3.20 5.73
CA ILE A 97 13.58 4.57 5.80
C ILE A 97 13.83 5.19 7.16
N SER A 98 13.85 4.37 8.22
CA SER A 98 14.10 4.89 9.55
C SER A 98 15.53 5.41 9.72
N GLU A 99 16.42 5.12 8.77
CA GLU A 99 17.78 5.60 8.84
C GLU A 99 17.94 7.00 8.25
N ALA A 100 16.90 7.55 7.64
CA ALA A 100 16.97 8.89 7.10
C ALA A 100 16.90 9.92 8.23
N ASP A 101 17.68 10.98 8.13
CA ASP A 101 17.68 12.03 9.14
C ASP A 101 16.35 12.78 9.21
N ASN A 102 15.62 12.81 8.13
CA ASN A 102 14.36 13.56 8.04
C ASN A 102 13.13 12.66 7.97
N VAL A 103 13.21 11.46 8.53
CA VAL A 103 12.10 10.52 8.47
C VAL A 103 10.84 11.11 9.12
N ASP A 104 11.00 11.90 10.17
CA ASP A 104 9.85 12.47 10.86
C ASP A 104 9.06 13.43 9.96
N VAL A 105 9.74 14.09 9.04
CA VAL A 105 9.09 14.99 8.11
C VAL A 105 8.32 14.19 7.07
N PHE A 106 8.88 13.05 6.65
CA PHE A 106 8.25 12.22 5.63
C PHE A 106 7.04 11.48 6.21
N VAL A 107 7.20 10.89 7.37
CA VAL A 107 6.15 10.11 7.98
C VAL A 107 5.14 10.98 8.68
#